data_19480a41eb0fb5e0e8af5f0ae6246e3c
#
_entry.id   19480a41eb0fb5e0e8af5f0ae6246e3c
#
_cell.length_a   1.000
_cell.length_b   1.000
_cell.length_c   1.000
_cell.angle_alpha   90.00
_cell.angle_beta   90.00
_cell.angle_gamma   90.00
#
_symmetry.space_group_name_H-M   'P 1'
#
loop_
_entity.id
_entity.type
_entity.pdbx_description
1 polymer ?
#
loop_
_entity_poly.entity_id
_entity_poly.type
_entity_poly.pdbx_seq_one_letter_code
_entity_poly.pdbx_strand_id
1 'polypeptide(L)'
;MRYLFILIIFLNFLSGQSSTWDIIQDTVWTPKCVMCHDHGLYFAEQSGLILAEDVAYEELINIVPTNIFAAEDGLELVGTDGITSIYSSFLWEKINANDYEHFYEDHPEYGSLMLLGMEFLTNGELEFIRQWIIAGAPETGVVVDESLLEDTTIFEIPEFEPLPLPENGVQFHLGPFEVP
;
A
#
# COMPACT_ATOMS: atom_id res chain seq x y z
N MET A 1 -5.64 -67.64 11.51
CA MET A 1 -5.62 -66.28 11.99
C MET A 1 -5.16 -65.38 10.86
N ARG A 2 -6.07 -64.59 10.28
CA ARG A 2 -5.77 -63.63 9.21
C ARG A 2 -5.69 -62.26 9.87
N TYR A 3 -4.48 -61.66 9.93
CA TYR A 3 -4.30 -60.28 10.37
C TYR A 3 -4.71 -59.33 9.24
N LEU A 4 -5.81 -58.61 9.48
CA LEU A 4 -6.27 -57.51 8.59
C LEU A 4 -5.44 -56.27 8.92
N PHE A 5 -4.47 -55.92 8.08
CA PHE A 5 -3.79 -54.65 8.15
C PHE A 5 -4.72 -53.55 7.64
N ILE A 6 -5.25 -52.74 8.56
CA ILE A 6 -5.97 -51.52 8.22
C ILE A 6 -4.92 -50.45 7.95
N LEU A 7 -4.69 -50.17 6.68
CA LEU A 7 -3.86 -49.05 6.20
C LEU A 7 -4.68 -47.76 6.38
N ILE A 8 -4.46 -47.05 7.49
CA ILE A 8 -5.03 -45.72 7.70
C ILE A 8 -4.24 -44.74 6.83
N ILE A 9 -4.78 -44.40 5.67
CA ILE A 9 -4.27 -43.30 4.83
C ILE A 9 -4.69 -42.00 5.52
N PHE A 10 -3.75 -41.34 6.24
CA PHE A 10 -3.88 -39.94 6.63
C PHE A 10 -3.79 -39.13 5.35
N LEU A 11 -4.91 -38.77 4.74
CA LEU A 11 -4.97 -37.63 3.85
C LEU A 11 -4.75 -36.38 4.69
N ASN A 12 -3.50 -35.93 4.75
CA ASN A 12 -3.20 -34.55 5.13
C ASN A 12 -3.81 -33.68 4.03
N PHE A 13 -4.99 -33.11 4.29
CA PHE A 13 -5.42 -31.91 3.61
C PHE A 13 -4.41 -30.85 4.02
N LEU A 14 -3.38 -30.63 3.21
CA LEU A 14 -2.69 -29.35 3.18
C LEU A 14 -3.73 -28.35 2.63
N SER A 15 -4.51 -27.74 3.51
CA SER A 15 -5.08 -26.44 3.21
C SER A 15 -3.86 -25.54 2.99
N GLY A 16 -3.57 -25.18 1.74
CA GLY A 16 -2.57 -24.20 1.43
C GLY A 16 -2.98 -22.93 2.18
N GLN A 17 -2.20 -22.55 3.17
CA GLN A 17 -2.37 -21.25 3.83
C GLN A 17 -1.99 -20.21 2.78
N SER A 18 -2.85 -19.18 2.57
CA SER A 18 -2.57 -18.08 1.69
C SER A 18 -1.25 -17.42 2.09
N SER A 19 -0.42 -17.06 1.13
CA SER A 19 0.80 -16.30 1.41
C SER A 19 0.44 -14.88 1.91
N THR A 20 1.40 -14.20 2.51
CA THR A 20 1.21 -12.78 2.86
C THR A 20 0.88 -11.95 1.61
N TRP A 21 1.51 -12.24 0.47
CA TRP A 21 1.20 -11.60 -0.81
C TRP A 21 -0.24 -11.86 -1.27
N ASP A 22 -0.71 -13.12 -1.24
CA ASP A 22 -2.09 -13.45 -1.61
C ASP A 22 -3.10 -12.66 -0.77
N ILE A 23 -2.84 -12.53 0.55
CA ILE A 23 -3.68 -11.75 1.45
C ILE A 23 -3.68 -10.27 1.04
N ILE A 24 -2.52 -9.67 0.73
CA ILE A 24 -2.44 -8.27 0.27
C ILE A 24 -3.20 -8.12 -1.06
N GLN A 25 -3.03 -9.04 -2.00
CA GLN A 25 -3.74 -9.01 -3.28
C GLN A 25 -5.26 -9.04 -3.07
N ASP A 26 -5.75 -9.95 -2.25
CA ASP A 26 -7.17 -10.16 -2.02
C ASP A 26 -7.84 -9.05 -1.19
N THR A 27 -7.11 -8.49 -0.21
CA THR A 27 -7.69 -7.53 0.74
C THR A 27 -7.43 -6.08 0.38
N VAL A 28 -6.35 -5.78 -0.36
CA VAL A 28 -5.95 -4.40 -0.68
C VAL A 28 -5.95 -4.15 -2.19
N TRP A 29 -5.11 -4.85 -2.97
CA TRP A 29 -4.94 -4.50 -4.39
C TRP A 29 -6.23 -4.70 -5.17
N THR A 30 -6.81 -5.90 -5.13
CA THR A 30 -8.01 -6.23 -5.90
C THR A 30 -9.21 -5.34 -5.55
N PRO A 31 -9.60 -5.13 -4.27
CA PRO A 31 -10.79 -4.33 -3.95
C PRO A 31 -10.59 -2.81 -4.02
N LYS A 32 -9.35 -2.30 -3.84
CA LYS A 32 -9.13 -0.86 -3.66
C LYS A 32 -8.30 -0.22 -4.76
N CYS A 33 -7.39 -0.95 -5.41
CA CYS A 33 -6.40 -0.37 -6.32
C CYS A 33 -6.64 -0.75 -7.79
N VAL A 34 -7.05 -1.99 -8.07
CA VAL A 34 -7.27 -2.52 -9.43
C VAL A 34 -8.30 -1.69 -10.20
N MET A 35 -9.29 -1.10 -9.54
CA MET A 35 -10.28 -0.25 -10.20
C MET A 35 -9.68 0.95 -10.97
N CYS A 36 -8.43 1.35 -10.64
CA CYS A 36 -7.68 2.39 -11.34
C CYS A 36 -6.40 1.84 -11.98
N HIS A 37 -5.86 0.74 -11.46
CA HIS A 37 -4.59 0.15 -11.87
C HIS A 37 -4.78 -1.25 -12.50
N ASP A 38 -5.76 -1.40 -13.38
CA ASP A 38 -5.94 -2.59 -14.23
C ASP A 38 -5.48 -2.32 -15.66
N HIS A 39 -5.31 -3.39 -16.42
CA HIS A 39 -4.93 -3.37 -17.82
C HIS A 39 -5.77 -2.38 -18.66
N GLY A 40 -5.09 -1.50 -19.38
CA GLY A 40 -5.71 -0.53 -20.30
C GLY A 40 -6.48 0.61 -19.61
N LEU A 41 -6.40 0.74 -18.29
CA LEU A 41 -6.97 1.88 -17.58
C LEU A 41 -6.03 3.09 -17.61
N TYR A 42 -6.61 4.28 -17.62
CA TYR A 42 -5.88 5.54 -17.73
C TYR A 42 -4.80 5.71 -16.66
N PHE A 43 -5.11 5.43 -15.40
CA PHE A 43 -4.14 5.58 -14.31
C PHE A 43 -3.04 4.52 -14.34
N ALA A 44 -3.34 3.30 -14.78
CA ALA A 44 -2.32 2.28 -15.02
C ALA A 44 -1.34 2.71 -16.12
N GLU A 45 -1.85 3.27 -17.22
CA GLU A 45 -1.01 3.79 -18.31
C GLU A 45 -0.16 5.00 -17.87
N GLN A 46 -0.71 5.89 -17.02
CA GLN A 46 0.01 7.07 -16.52
C GLN A 46 1.10 6.72 -15.51
N SER A 47 0.85 5.77 -14.63
CA SER A 47 1.79 5.34 -13.60
C SER A 47 2.76 4.26 -14.07
N GLY A 48 2.43 3.57 -15.17
CA GLY A 48 3.15 2.37 -15.60
C GLY A 48 3.03 1.21 -14.60
N LEU A 49 1.96 1.17 -13.80
CA LEU A 49 1.74 0.18 -12.75
C LEU A 49 0.39 -0.51 -12.93
N ILE A 50 0.41 -1.83 -13.07
CA ILE A 50 -0.76 -2.70 -13.10
C ILE A 50 -0.76 -3.55 -11.83
N LEU A 51 -1.90 -3.53 -11.11
CA LEU A 51 -2.08 -4.26 -9.84
C LEU A 51 -3.08 -5.43 -9.98
N ALA A 52 -3.41 -5.81 -11.22
CA ALA A 52 -4.18 -7.01 -11.49
C ALA A 52 -3.41 -8.26 -11.04
N GLU A 53 -4.13 -9.24 -10.50
CA GLU A 53 -3.58 -10.45 -9.85
C GLU A 53 -2.55 -11.21 -10.72
N ASP A 54 -2.72 -11.18 -12.04
CA ASP A 54 -1.88 -11.92 -12.99
C ASP A 54 -0.48 -11.32 -13.20
N VAL A 55 -0.26 -10.04 -12.81
CA VAL A 55 1.00 -9.33 -13.07
C VAL A 55 1.50 -8.48 -11.89
N ALA A 56 0.66 -8.21 -10.90
CA ALA A 56 0.92 -7.20 -9.85
C ALA A 56 2.25 -7.41 -9.12
N TYR A 57 2.61 -8.65 -8.82
CA TYR A 57 3.87 -8.93 -8.12
C TYR A 57 5.08 -8.55 -8.98
N GLU A 58 5.10 -8.97 -10.24
CA GLU A 58 6.21 -8.68 -11.16
C GLU A 58 6.31 -7.19 -11.50
N GLU A 59 5.17 -6.47 -11.52
CA GLU A 59 5.11 -5.03 -11.79
C GLU A 59 5.55 -4.17 -10.58
N LEU A 60 5.58 -4.74 -9.37
CA LEU A 60 5.95 -4.02 -8.16
C LEU A 60 7.40 -4.23 -7.73
N ILE A 61 7.91 -5.47 -7.81
CA ILE A 61 9.14 -5.83 -7.10
C ILE A 61 10.39 -5.36 -7.84
N ASN A 62 11.19 -4.51 -7.20
CA ASN A 62 12.45 -3.94 -7.69
C ASN A 62 12.29 -3.21 -9.05
N ILE A 63 11.11 -2.69 -9.34
CA ILE A 63 10.82 -1.94 -10.56
C ILE A 63 11.04 -0.45 -10.30
N VAL A 64 11.78 0.21 -11.19
CA VAL A 64 11.99 1.66 -11.13
C VAL A 64 10.69 2.38 -11.46
N PRO A 65 10.23 3.35 -10.62
CA PRO A 65 9.02 4.11 -10.88
C PRO A 65 9.08 4.89 -12.19
N THR A 66 7.95 5.08 -12.85
CA THR A 66 7.82 6.00 -14.00
C THR A 66 7.85 7.47 -13.60
N ASN A 67 7.59 7.77 -12.32
CA ASN A 67 7.81 9.11 -11.76
C ASN A 67 9.30 9.40 -11.74
N ILE A 68 9.71 10.41 -12.54
CA ILE A 68 11.13 10.73 -12.77
C ILE A 68 11.85 11.19 -11.49
N PHE A 69 11.16 11.89 -10.60
CA PHE A 69 11.75 12.37 -9.35
C PHE A 69 11.99 11.21 -8.38
N ALA A 70 11.02 10.34 -8.21
CA ALA A 70 11.19 9.13 -7.41
C ALA A 70 12.31 8.22 -7.96
N ALA A 71 12.42 8.11 -9.28
CA ALA A 71 13.48 7.37 -9.94
C ALA A 71 14.88 8.02 -9.75
N GLU A 72 14.97 9.36 -9.82
CA GLU A 72 16.20 10.13 -9.56
C GLU A 72 16.64 10.02 -8.10
N ASP A 73 15.69 9.93 -7.16
CA ASP A 73 15.94 9.67 -5.73
C ASP A 73 16.35 8.22 -5.45
N GLY A 74 16.34 7.37 -6.47
CA GLY A 74 16.79 5.97 -6.40
C GLY A 74 15.76 5.04 -5.78
N LEU A 75 14.48 5.41 -5.80
CA LEU A 75 13.40 4.57 -5.31
C LEU A 75 13.07 3.46 -6.32
N GLU A 76 12.57 2.36 -5.78
CA GLU A 76 11.91 1.28 -6.51
C GLU A 76 10.41 1.31 -6.18
N LEU A 77 9.54 0.70 -6.98
CA LEU A 77 8.14 0.58 -6.60
C LEU A 77 8.00 -0.16 -5.27
N VAL A 78 8.64 -1.32 -5.14
CA VAL A 78 8.85 -2.01 -3.86
C VAL A 78 10.27 -2.57 -3.82
N GLY A 79 11.08 -2.10 -2.87
CA GLY A 79 12.42 -2.64 -2.62
C GLY A 79 12.39 -3.92 -1.78
N THR A 80 13.46 -4.72 -1.84
CA THR A 80 13.54 -6.03 -1.17
C THR A 80 14.71 -6.19 -0.20
N ASP A 81 15.42 -5.11 0.14
CA ASP A 81 16.61 -5.10 1.00
C ASP A 81 16.32 -5.17 2.52
N GLY A 82 15.19 -5.75 2.89
CA GLY A 82 14.78 -5.90 4.29
C GLY A 82 14.34 -4.58 4.92
N ILE A 83 14.78 -4.28 6.14
CA ILE A 83 14.28 -3.11 6.90
C ILE A 83 14.52 -1.78 6.19
N THR A 84 15.53 -1.67 5.36
CA THR A 84 15.83 -0.45 4.59
C THR A 84 14.91 -0.26 3.40
N SER A 85 14.25 -1.32 2.92
CA SER A 85 13.34 -1.28 1.79
C SER A 85 12.16 -0.34 2.00
N ILE A 86 11.74 -0.11 3.24
CA ILE A 86 10.63 0.81 3.52
C ILE A 86 10.96 2.25 3.06
N TYR A 87 12.22 2.67 3.17
CA TYR A 87 12.69 4.01 2.79
C TYR A 87 13.04 4.13 1.29
N SER A 88 13.11 3.00 0.58
CA SER A 88 13.37 2.96 -0.86
C SER A 88 12.17 2.49 -1.66
N SER A 89 11.02 2.31 -1.02
CA SER A 89 9.79 1.84 -1.68
C SER A 89 8.85 3.02 -1.98
N PHE A 90 8.76 3.39 -3.26
CA PHE A 90 7.86 4.45 -3.71
C PHE A 90 6.39 4.14 -3.44
N LEU A 91 6.00 2.85 -3.50
CA LEU A 91 4.67 2.43 -3.10
C LEU A 91 4.34 2.84 -1.67
N TRP A 92 5.30 2.68 -0.73
CA TRP A 92 5.09 3.08 0.66
C TRP A 92 4.82 4.58 0.78
N GLU A 93 5.62 5.41 0.12
CA GLU A 93 5.40 6.86 0.05
C GLU A 93 4.00 7.20 -0.47
N LYS A 94 3.51 6.44 -1.46
CA LYS A 94 2.22 6.69 -2.10
C LYS A 94 1.00 6.27 -1.28
N ILE A 95 1.12 5.31 -0.38
CA ILE A 95 -0.03 4.76 0.38
C ILE A 95 -0.03 5.17 1.85
N ASN A 96 1.10 5.62 2.42
CA ASN A 96 1.22 5.96 3.84
C ASN A 96 0.59 7.30 4.16
N ALA A 97 -0.75 7.33 4.26
CA ALA A 97 -1.47 8.55 4.61
C ALA A 97 -1.13 9.09 6.02
N ASN A 98 -0.60 8.26 6.93
CA ASN A 98 -0.18 8.71 8.25
C ASN A 98 0.99 9.71 8.19
N ASP A 99 1.69 9.77 7.07
CA ASP A 99 2.79 10.70 6.81
C ASP A 99 2.40 11.83 5.83
N TYR A 100 1.13 12.21 5.85
CA TYR A 100 0.49 13.12 4.89
C TYR A 100 1.24 14.45 4.73
N GLU A 101 1.63 15.09 5.85
CA GLU A 101 2.32 16.39 5.84
C GLU A 101 3.70 16.26 5.20
N HIS A 102 4.51 15.29 5.64
CA HIS A 102 5.82 15.01 5.08
C HIS A 102 5.77 14.74 3.57
N PHE A 103 4.83 13.90 3.13
CA PHE A 103 4.69 13.57 1.72
C PHE A 103 4.48 14.82 0.83
N TYR A 104 3.60 15.74 1.25
CA TYR A 104 3.30 16.92 0.45
C TYR A 104 4.29 18.08 0.66
N GLU A 105 4.98 18.15 1.79
CA GLU A 105 5.98 19.19 2.06
C GLU A 105 7.33 18.84 1.42
N ASP A 106 7.77 17.61 1.56
CA ASP A 106 9.12 17.20 1.14
C ASP A 106 9.17 16.63 -0.28
N HIS A 107 8.04 16.05 -0.75
CA HIS A 107 7.95 15.36 -2.05
C HIS A 107 6.76 15.82 -2.91
N PRO A 108 6.55 17.14 -3.14
CA PRO A 108 5.42 17.64 -3.92
C PRO A 108 5.40 17.11 -5.37
N GLU A 109 6.56 16.74 -5.92
CA GLU A 109 6.74 16.20 -7.27
C GLU A 109 6.40 14.70 -7.39
N TYR A 110 6.19 14.00 -6.28
CA TYR A 110 5.74 12.60 -6.30
C TYR A 110 4.25 12.46 -6.70
N GLY A 111 3.54 13.59 -6.79
CA GLY A 111 2.12 13.64 -7.14
C GLY A 111 1.23 13.43 -5.92
N SER A 112 0.06 12.82 -6.10
CA SER A 112 -0.90 12.65 -5.00
C SER A 112 -0.71 11.35 -4.25
N LEU A 113 -1.03 11.37 -2.95
CA LEU A 113 -1.22 10.13 -2.18
C LEU A 113 -2.33 9.28 -2.81
N MET A 114 -2.23 7.98 -2.69
CA MET A 114 -3.27 7.02 -3.00
C MET A 114 -4.12 6.78 -1.72
N LEU A 115 -5.41 6.64 -1.77
CA LEU A 115 -6.35 6.39 -2.85
C LEU A 115 -7.10 7.68 -3.24
N LEU A 116 -6.94 8.12 -4.46
CA LEU A 116 -7.58 9.36 -4.92
C LEU A 116 -9.11 9.29 -4.87
N GLY A 117 -9.72 10.19 -4.07
CA GLY A 117 -11.18 10.30 -3.97
C GLY A 117 -11.87 9.14 -3.25
N MET A 118 -11.11 8.30 -2.55
CA MET A 118 -11.58 7.19 -1.74
C MET A 118 -11.02 7.31 -0.31
N GLU A 119 -11.49 6.45 0.59
CA GLU A 119 -10.90 6.33 1.93
C GLU A 119 -9.48 5.76 1.83
N PHE A 120 -8.57 6.28 2.63
CA PHE A 120 -7.22 5.74 2.77
C PHE A 120 -7.22 4.29 3.26
N LEU A 121 -6.09 3.62 3.14
CA LEU A 121 -5.91 2.31 3.74
C LEU A 121 -6.05 2.40 5.26
N THR A 122 -6.55 1.34 5.87
CA THR A 122 -6.59 1.24 7.33
C THR A 122 -5.17 1.13 7.90
N ASN A 123 -5.01 1.49 9.17
CA ASN A 123 -3.72 1.34 9.84
C ASN A 123 -3.25 -0.14 9.87
N GLY A 124 -4.21 -1.08 9.97
CA GLY A 124 -3.91 -2.51 9.87
C GLY A 124 -3.38 -2.92 8.50
N GLU A 125 -4.01 -2.45 7.41
CA GLU A 125 -3.55 -2.71 6.04
C GLU A 125 -2.17 -2.09 5.79
N LEU A 126 -1.95 -0.85 6.23
CA LEU A 126 -0.66 -0.18 6.12
C LEU A 126 0.43 -0.94 6.87
N GLU A 127 0.17 -1.33 8.13
CA GLU A 127 1.16 -2.06 8.92
C GLU A 127 1.42 -3.46 8.35
N PHE A 128 0.40 -4.13 7.81
CA PHE A 128 0.54 -5.42 7.16
C PHE A 128 1.45 -5.34 5.92
N ILE A 129 1.23 -4.34 5.05
CA ILE A 129 2.07 -4.08 3.88
C ILE A 129 3.49 -3.67 4.32
N ARG A 130 3.61 -2.80 5.32
CA ARG A 130 4.90 -2.35 5.84
C ARG A 130 5.76 -3.53 6.32
N GLN A 131 5.19 -4.44 7.09
CA GLN A 131 5.91 -5.62 7.57
C GLN A 131 6.26 -6.58 6.43
N TRP A 132 5.41 -6.73 5.42
CA TRP A 132 5.72 -7.52 4.23
C TRP A 132 6.92 -6.93 3.46
N ILE A 133 6.97 -5.60 3.26
CA ILE A 133 8.12 -4.93 2.62
C ILE A 133 9.39 -5.16 3.45
N ILE A 134 9.34 -4.97 4.77
CA ILE A 134 10.49 -5.16 5.67
C ILE A 134 10.97 -6.62 5.68
N ALA A 135 10.07 -7.58 5.47
CA ALA A 135 10.43 -8.99 5.34
C ALA A 135 11.09 -9.34 3.99
N GLY A 136 11.29 -8.35 3.10
CA GLY A 136 11.86 -8.53 1.76
C GLY A 136 10.80 -8.80 0.70
N ALA A 137 9.56 -8.46 0.97
CA ALA A 137 8.42 -8.55 0.05
C ALA A 137 8.28 -9.91 -0.68
N PRO A 138 8.31 -11.06 0.01
CA PRO A 138 8.26 -12.36 -0.64
C PRO A 138 6.87 -12.61 -1.26
N GLU A 139 6.85 -13.25 -2.44
CA GLU A 139 5.63 -13.69 -3.12
C GLU A 139 4.96 -14.87 -2.40
N THR A 140 5.75 -15.74 -1.80
CA THR A 140 5.24 -16.97 -1.19
C THR A 140 5.56 -17.03 0.30
N GLY A 141 4.72 -17.78 1.04
CA GLY A 141 4.89 -17.98 2.47
C GLY A 141 4.23 -16.89 3.32
N VAL A 142 4.09 -17.16 4.60
CA VAL A 142 3.48 -16.27 5.58
C VAL A 142 4.59 -15.62 6.38
N VAL A 143 4.76 -14.30 6.23
CA VAL A 143 5.80 -13.51 6.89
C VAL A 143 5.23 -12.43 7.81
N VAL A 144 3.91 -12.21 7.77
CA VAL A 144 3.21 -11.20 8.57
C VAL A 144 2.02 -11.84 9.27
N ASP A 145 1.72 -11.39 10.47
CA ASP A 145 0.55 -11.82 11.24
C ASP A 145 -0.72 -11.15 10.70
N GLU A 146 -1.67 -11.96 10.23
CA GLU A 146 -2.94 -11.50 9.66
C GLU A 146 -3.82 -10.74 10.68
N SER A 147 -3.60 -10.94 11.99
CA SER A 147 -4.33 -10.21 13.04
C SER A 147 -4.14 -8.68 12.98
N LEU A 148 -3.10 -8.20 12.31
CA LEU A 148 -2.92 -6.75 12.08
C LEU A 148 -4.09 -6.14 11.30
N LEU A 149 -4.72 -6.89 10.40
CA LEU A 149 -5.86 -6.44 9.60
C LEU A 149 -7.14 -6.18 10.44
N GLU A 150 -7.14 -6.56 11.73
CA GLU A 150 -8.22 -6.22 12.65
C GLU A 150 -8.26 -4.73 13.01
N ASP A 151 -7.14 -3.98 12.84
CA ASP A 151 -7.13 -2.53 13.02
C ASP A 151 -7.72 -1.83 11.79
N THR A 152 -8.99 -1.48 11.91
CA THR A 152 -9.76 -0.78 10.86
C THR A 152 -9.76 0.73 11.01
N THR A 153 -8.92 1.29 11.89
CA THR A 153 -8.78 2.75 12.00
C THR A 153 -8.12 3.33 10.74
N ILE A 154 -8.51 4.55 10.35
CA ILE A 154 -8.07 5.22 9.13
C ILE A 154 -7.51 6.59 9.50
N PHE A 155 -6.48 7.04 8.78
CA PHE A 155 -5.99 8.41 8.90
C PHE A 155 -7.09 9.39 8.46
N GLU A 156 -7.35 10.38 9.30
CA GLU A 156 -8.25 11.48 8.98
C GLU A 156 -7.41 12.74 8.73
N ILE A 157 -7.62 13.37 7.56
CA ILE A 157 -6.98 14.66 7.27
C ILE A 157 -7.44 15.66 8.31
N PRO A 158 -6.51 16.33 9.02
CA PRO A 158 -6.87 17.31 10.04
C PRO A 158 -7.78 18.40 9.47
N GLU A 159 -8.84 18.73 10.20
CA GLU A 159 -9.67 19.87 9.82
C GLU A 159 -8.83 21.15 9.82
N PHE A 160 -9.12 22.02 8.84
CA PHE A 160 -8.46 23.32 8.76
C PHE A 160 -8.81 24.14 10.01
N GLU A 161 -7.79 24.39 10.84
CA GLU A 161 -7.90 25.33 11.95
C GLU A 161 -7.44 26.73 11.49
N PRO A 162 -8.35 27.73 11.50
CA PRO A 162 -7.93 29.07 11.14
C PRO A 162 -6.92 29.59 12.17
N LEU A 163 -5.91 30.29 11.69
CA LEU A 163 -4.92 30.92 12.55
C LEU A 163 -5.61 31.81 13.62
N PRO A 164 -5.07 31.89 14.84
CA PRO A 164 -5.62 32.76 15.87
C PRO A 164 -5.64 34.21 15.39
N LEU A 165 -6.65 34.96 15.82
CA LEU A 165 -6.77 36.39 15.47
C LEU A 165 -5.50 37.13 15.89
N PRO A 166 -4.91 37.97 15.03
CA PRO A 166 -3.74 38.76 15.37
C PRO A 166 -4.10 39.79 16.46
N GLU A 167 -3.19 40.04 17.39
CA GLU A 167 -3.38 41.06 18.41
C GLU A 167 -3.59 42.47 17.81
N ASN A 168 -2.93 42.72 16.66
CA ASN A 168 -3.07 43.97 15.90
C ASN A 168 -3.14 43.63 14.40
N GLY A 169 -4.10 44.21 13.70
CA GLY A 169 -4.25 44.02 12.25
C GLY A 169 -5.59 43.42 11.87
N VAL A 170 -5.68 42.99 10.62
CA VAL A 170 -6.87 42.38 10.04
C VAL A 170 -6.48 41.05 9.44
N GLN A 171 -7.21 40.01 9.78
CA GLN A 171 -7.05 38.68 9.19
C GLN A 171 -8.12 38.46 8.11
N PHE A 172 -7.67 38.00 6.95
CA PHE A 172 -8.54 37.61 5.86
C PHE A 172 -8.48 36.09 5.70
N HIS A 173 -9.64 35.44 5.69
CA HIS A 173 -9.78 34.05 5.33
C HIS A 173 -10.26 33.96 3.88
N LEU A 174 -9.50 33.25 3.05
CA LEU A 174 -9.85 32.97 1.67
C LEU A 174 -10.00 31.45 1.55
N GLY A 175 -11.21 30.96 1.37
CA GLY A 175 -11.50 29.54 1.22
C GLY A 175 -12.53 29.02 2.23
N PRO A 176 -12.88 27.74 2.21
CA PRO A 176 -12.36 26.73 1.26
C PRO A 176 -12.80 27.02 -0.19
N PHE A 177 -11.89 26.75 -1.13
CA PHE A 177 -12.22 26.80 -2.56
C PHE A 177 -12.51 25.38 -3.02
N GLU A 178 -13.66 25.17 -3.66
CA GLU A 178 -13.90 23.95 -4.43
C GLU A 178 -13.01 24.03 -5.70
N VAL A 179 -12.10 23.07 -5.83
CA VAL A 179 -11.33 22.91 -7.06
C VAL A 179 -12.17 22.06 -8.01
N PRO A 180 -12.55 22.60 -9.21
CA PRO A 180 -13.38 21.88 -10.16
C PRO A 180 -12.68 20.66 -10.77
#